data_c709d70879b9d7f0ced76d7cf0dfbd57
#
_entry.id   c709d70879b9d7f0ced76d7cf0dfbd57
#
_cell.length_a   1.000
_cell.length_b   1.000
_cell.length_c   1.000
_cell.angle_alpha   90.00
_cell.angle_beta   90.00
_cell.angle_gamma   90.00
#
_symmetry.space_group_name_H-M   'P 1'
#
loop_
_entity.id
_entity.type
_entity.pdbx_description
1 polymer ?
#
loop_
_entity_poly.entity_id
_entity_poly.type
_entity_poly.pdbx_seq_one_letter_code
_entity_poly.pdbx_strand_id
1 'polypeptide(L)'
;MLNVISRPPIYDQDAVQPMRDELLAVGVKELLTAQDVDNALLVKDDKISLVMINSVCGCAAGSARPGVSLALQNNKIPDRLYSVFAGQEREAVDRVRYYIKGFPPSSPCVALFRNGELIFFMQRMDIEGNSADYIANELIEIFNDACTNPGPSVPEDDFAKIMYAKQCGSKIPMFQSGK
;
A
#
# COMPACT_ATOMS: atom_id res chain seq x y z
N MET A 1 -27.81 2.89 15.45
CA MET A 1 -26.85 2.45 14.40
C MET A 1 -26.74 3.57 13.38
N LEU A 2 -25.62 4.26 13.31
CA LEU A 2 -25.37 5.21 12.24
C LEU A 2 -25.19 4.41 10.94
N ASN A 3 -26.09 4.59 9.97
CA ASN A 3 -25.90 4.08 8.62
C ASN A 3 -24.66 4.80 8.04
N VAL A 4 -23.52 4.15 8.11
CA VAL A 4 -22.35 4.59 7.36
C VAL A 4 -22.66 4.32 5.90
N ILE A 5 -23.07 5.36 5.17
CA ILE A 5 -23.25 5.28 3.72
C ILE A 5 -21.83 5.11 3.15
N SER A 6 -21.50 3.89 2.73
CA SER A 6 -20.25 3.64 2.04
C SER A 6 -20.21 4.45 0.75
N ARG A 7 -19.19 5.26 0.55
CA ARG A 7 -19.00 6.01 -0.67
C ARG A 7 -18.60 5.04 -1.79
N PRO A 8 -19.26 5.10 -2.97
CA PRO A 8 -18.93 4.20 -4.07
C PRO A 8 -17.47 4.39 -4.52
N PRO A 9 -16.86 3.35 -5.10
CA PRO A 9 -15.54 3.48 -5.71
C PRO A 9 -15.55 4.48 -6.87
N ILE A 10 -14.41 5.06 -7.18
CA ILE A 10 -14.25 6.01 -8.29
C ILE A 10 -13.99 5.27 -9.61
N TYR A 11 -13.22 4.19 -9.55
CA TYR A 11 -12.78 3.45 -10.74
C TYR A 11 -13.50 2.11 -10.86
N ASP A 12 -13.57 1.60 -12.07
CA ASP A 12 -14.04 0.25 -12.36
C ASP A 12 -13.20 -0.79 -11.60
N GLN A 13 -13.86 -1.74 -10.94
CA GLN A 13 -13.20 -2.71 -10.06
C GLN A 13 -12.29 -3.68 -10.84
N ASP A 14 -12.76 -4.16 -12.01
CA ASP A 14 -12.01 -5.10 -12.83
C ASP A 14 -10.76 -4.42 -13.43
N ALA A 15 -10.87 -3.13 -13.75
CA ALA A 15 -9.77 -2.36 -14.31
C ALA A 15 -8.63 -2.09 -13.31
N VAL A 16 -8.92 -2.03 -12.01
CA VAL A 16 -7.90 -1.84 -10.96
C VAL A 16 -7.38 -3.16 -10.38
N GLN A 17 -8.06 -4.28 -10.65
CA GLN A 17 -7.67 -5.59 -10.11
C GLN A 17 -6.20 -5.96 -10.41
N PRO A 18 -5.66 -5.79 -11.63
CA PRO A 18 -4.24 -6.07 -11.88
C PRO A 18 -3.28 -5.27 -10.99
N MET A 19 -3.65 -4.05 -10.58
CA MET A 19 -2.85 -3.22 -9.68
C MET A 19 -2.92 -3.68 -8.21
N ARG A 20 -3.99 -4.37 -7.83
CA ARG A 20 -4.11 -5.05 -6.53
C ARG A 20 -3.27 -6.32 -6.52
N ASP A 21 -3.36 -7.10 -7.60
CA ASP A 21 -2.69 -8.39 -7.76
C ASP A 21 -1.17 -8.26 -7.64
N GLU A 22 -0.56 -7.16 -8.09
CA GLU A 22 0.86 -6.88 -7.91
C GLU A 22 1.29 -6.94 -6.43
N LEU A 23 0.51 -6.34 -5.54
CA LEU A 23 0.79 -6.29 -4.10
C LEU A 23 0.38 -7.59 -3.41
N LEU A 24 -0.74 -8.19 -3.81
CA LEU A 24 -1.18 -9.49 -3.28
C LEU A 24 -0.13 -10.56 -3.56
N ALA A 25 0.49 -10.53 -4.75
CA ALA A 25 1.52 -11.48 -5.17
C ALA A 25 2.79 -11.44 -4.30
N VAL A 26 3.07 -10.34 -3.62
CA VAL A 26 4.18 -10.22 -2.64
C VAL A 26 3.71 -10.35 -1.18
N GLY A 27 2.52 -10.88 -0.95
CA GLY A 27 2.02 -11.18 0.39
C GLY A 27 1.38 -10.01 1.13
N VAL A 28 1.15 -8.87 0.45
CA VAL A 28 0.41 -7.74 1.01
C VAL A 28 -1.08 -8.08 1.08
N LYS A 29 -1.74 -7.76 2.19
CA LYS A 29 -3.17 -7.99 2.42
C LYS A 29 -3.94 -6.68 2.27
N GLU A 30 -5.10 -6.73 1.66
CA GLU A 30 -5.96 -5.57 1.52
C GLU A 30 -6.77 -5.30 2.80
N LEU A 31 -6.88 -4.02 3.17
CA LEU A 31 -7.79 -3.53 4.20
C LEU A 31 -8.94 -2.81 3.49
N LEU A 32 -10.12 -3.39 3.52
CA LEU A 32 -11.25 -2.94 2.69
C LEU A 32 -12.20 -1.99 3.44
N THR A 33 -12.14 -2.00 4.77
CA THR A 33 -12.99 -1.17 5.63
C THR A 33 -12.19 -0.37 6.65
N ALA A 34 -12.78 0.69 7.20
CA ALA A 34 -12.18 1.45 8.30
C ALA A 34 -11.93 0.55 9.53
N GLN A 35 -12.81 -0.43 9.77
CA GLN A 35 -12.66 -1.39 10.87
C GLN A 35 -11.45 -2.32 10.65
N ASP A 36 -11.19 -2.76 9.40
CA ASP A 36 -10.01 -3.55 9.09
C ASP A 36 -8.73 -2.77 9.40
N VAL A 37 -8.71 -1.48 9.08
CA VAL A 37 -7.58 -0.58 9.39
C VAL A 37 -7.37 -0.48 10.90
N ASP A 38 -8.42 -0.28 11.68
CA ASP A 38 -8.33 -0.22 13.14
C ASP A 38 -7.83 -1.55 13.72
N ASN A 39 -8.37 -2.66 13.26
CA ASN A 39 -7.96 -3.99 13.70
C ASN A 39 -6.49 -4.28 13.35
N ALA A 40 -6.01 -3.76 12.22
CA ALA A 40 -4.62 -3.96 11.78
C ALA A 40 -3.62 -3.09 12.55
N LEU A 41 -3.96 -1.82 12.83
CA LEU A 41 -3.00 -0.83 13.34
C LEU A 41 -3.02 -0.67 14.86
N LEU A 42 -4.14 -0.96 15.55
CA LEU A 42 -4.27 -0.75 16.99
C LEU A 42 -3.72 -1.88 17.86
N VAL A 43 -3.20 -2.94 17.25
CA VAL A 43 -2.56 -4.05 17.99
C VAL A 43 -1.30 -3.54 18.71
N LYS A 44 -1.20 -3.83 20.01
CA LYS A 44 -0.08 -3.43 20.87
C LYS A 44 0.83 -4.64 21.15
N ASP A 45 1.70 -4.94 20.20
CA ASP A 45 2.60 -6.11 20.26
C ASP A 45 4.02 -5.80 19.74
N ASP A 46 4.33 -4.53 19.60
CA ASP A 46 5.62 -3.97 19.13
C ASP A 46 6.01 -4.37 17.70
N LYS A 47 5.13 -5.07 16.99
CA LYS A 47 5.35 -5.46 15.60
C LYS A 47 5.13 -4.29 14.65
N ILE A 48 5.86 -4.33 13.54
CA ILE A 48 5.79 -3.29 12.51
C ILE A 48 4.80 -3.70 11.43
N SER A 49 3.89 -2.78 11.13
CA SER A 49 2.93 -2.89 10.03
C SER A 49 3.30 -1.90 8.93
N LEU A 50 3.52 -2.41 7.71
CA LEU A 50 3.58 -1.58 6.50
C LEU A 50 2.16 -1.39 5.97
N VAL A 51 1.80 -0.15 5.62
CA VAL A 51 0.58 0.15 4.88
C VAL A 51 0.94 0.97 3.64
N MET A 52 0.63 0.45 2.46
CA MET A 52 0.69 1.19 1.21
C MET A 52 -0.69 1.74 0.86
N ILE A 53 -0.81 3.05 0.67
CA ILE A 53 -1.97 3.62 -0.02
C ILE A 53 -1.66 3.55 -1.52
N ASN A 54 -2.23 2.54 -2.19
CA ASN A 54 -2.08 2.33 -3.63
C ASN A 54 -2.89 3.36 -4.43
N SER A 55 -2.59 3.55 -5.71
CA SER A 55 -3.36 4.42 -6.60
C SER A 55 -3.19 4.03 -8.07
N VAL A 56 -4.03 4.61 -8.93
CA VAL A 56 -3.99 4.38 -10.40
C VAL A 56 -2.94 5.21 -11.13
N CYS A 57 -2.23 6.11 -10.47
CA CYS A 57 -1.30 7.03 -11.14
C CYS A 57 -0.04 6.33 -11.67
N GLY A 58 0.65 7.00 -12.62
CA GLY A 58 1.89 6.50 -13.21
C GLY A 58 3.01 6.27 -12.20
N CYS A 59 3.13 7.12 -11.18
CA CYS A 59 4.12 6.95 -10.11
C CYS A 59 3.84 5.72 -9.22
N ALA A 60 2.56 5.33 -9.07
CA ALA A 60 2.23 4.06 -8.42
C ALA A 60 2.67 2.86 -9.28
N ALA A 61 2.39 2.90 -10.60
CA ALA A 61 2.71 1.82 -11.53
C ALA A 61 4.22 1.66 -11.78
N GLY A 62 4.92 2.78 -11.97
CA GLY A 62 6.34 2.77 -12.37
C GLY A 62 7.34 2.74 -11.21
N SER A 63 6.92 3.17 -10.03
CA SER A 63 7.85 3.35 -8.90
C SER A 63 7.35 2.72 -7.60
N ALA A 64 6.14 3.09 -7.12
CA ALA A 64 5.73 2.72 -5.78
C ALA A 64 5.46 1.21 -5.63
N ARG A 65 4.58 0.62 -6.47
CA ARG A 65 4.28 -0.82 -6.38
C ARG A 65 5.52 -1.69 -6.64
N PRO A 66 6.27 -1.50 -7.73
CA PRO A 66 7.48 -2.30 -7.94
C PRO A 66 8.55 -2.03 -6.88
N GLY A 67 8.70 -0.79 -6.38
CA GLY A 67 9.64 -0.47 -5.32
C GLY A 67 9.33 -1.14 -3.99
N VAL A 68 8.07 -1.13 -3.57
CA VAL A 68 7.61 -1.89 -2.39
C VAL A 68 7.84 -3.39 -2.58
N SER A 69 7.48 -3.93 -3.74
CA SER A 69 7.65 -5.36 -4.04
C SER A 69 9.12 -5.79 -3.98
N LEU A 70 10.03 -4.97 -4.50
CA LEU A 70 11.49 -5.18 -4.41
C LEU A 70 11.97 -5.11 -2.96
N ALA A 71 11.55 -4.09 -2.21
CA ALA A 71 11.97 -3.93 -0.81
C ALA A 71 11.55 -5.12 0.06
N LEU A 72 10.41 -5.74 -0.23
CA LEU A 72 9.91 -6.91 0.48
C LEU A 72 10.72 -8.19 0.19
N GLN A 73 11.69 -8.14 -0.74
CA GLN A 73 12.64 -9.23 -0.96
C GLN A 73 13.89 -9.13 -0.05
N ASN A 74 13.97 -8.09 0.79
CA ASN A 74 15.06 -7.94 1.76
C ASN A 74 15.03 -9.02 2.85
N ASN A 75 16.17 -9.25 3.51
CA ASN A 75 16.32 -10.21 4.62
C ASN A 75 15.57 -9.82 5.90
N LYS A 76 15.27 -8.53 6.08
CA LYS A 76 14.42 -7.99 7.14
C LYS A 76 13.27 -7.22 6.53
N ILE A 77 12.05 -7.52 6.94
CA ILE A 77 10.83 -6.90 6.43
C ILE A 77 9.86 -6.60 7.57
N PRO A 78 8.86 -5.73 7.39
CA PRO A 78 7.79 -5.55 8.37
C PRO A 78 7.05 -6.84 8.68
N ASP A 79 6.55 -6.98 9.91
CA ASP A 79 5.83 -8.17 10.38
C ASP A 79 4.48 -8.35 9.68
N ARG A 80 3.85 -7.23 9.29
CA ARG A 80 2.53 -7.20 8.64
C ARG A 80 2.57 -6.28 7.44
N LEU A 81 1.95 -6.73 6.36
CA LEU A 81 1.96 -6.05 5.07
C LEU A 81 0.53 -5.79 4.64
N TYR A 82 0.17 -4.52 4.48
CA TYR A 82 -1.17 -4.09 4.16
C TYR A 82 -1.21 -3.08 3.02
N SER A 83 -2.35 -3.04 2.32
CA SER A 83 -2.67 -1.98 1.38
C SER A 83 -4.12 -1.52 1.51
N VAL A 84 -4.35 -0.26 1.14
CA VAL A 84 -5.66 0.31 0.81
C VAL A 84 -5.54 0.99 -0.55
N PHE A 85 -6.63 1.15 -1.29
CA PHE A 85 -6.57 1.70 -2.64
C PHE A 85 -7.30 3.05 -2.72
N ALA A 86 -6.55 4.13 -2.99
CA ALA A 86 -7.09 5.47 -3.11
C ALA A 86 -8.10 5.55 -4.28
N GLY A 87 -9.31 6.01 -3.97
CA GLY A 87 -10.42 6.06 -4.91
C GLY A 87 -11.29 4.80 -4.93
N GLN A 88 -10.90 3.74 -4.22
CA GLN A 88 -11.68 2.50 -4.11
C GLN A 88 -12.27 2.34 -2.71
N GLU A 89 -11.51 1.89 -1.73
CA GLU A 89 -11.95 1.74 -0.33
C GLU A 89 -11.83 3.08 0.41
N ARG A 90 -12.71 4.02 0.09
CA ARG A 90 -12.57 5.44 0.51
C ARG A 90 -12.55 5.62 2.02
N GLU A 91 -13.35 4.85 2.76
CA GLU A 91 -13.40 4.88 4.22
C GLU A 91 -12.13 4.27 4.84
N ALA A 92 -11.62 3.18 4.27
CA ALA A 92 -10.36 2.58 4.71
C ALA A 92 -9.17 3.52 4.46
N VAL A 93 -9.13 4.15 3.29
CA VAL A 93 -8.11 5.15 2.93
C VAL A 93 -8.13 6.34 3.90
N ASP A 94 -9.31 6.90 4.18
CA ASP A 94 -9.45 8.00 5.13
C ASP A 94 -9.05 7.57 6.55
N ARG A 95 -9.31 6.30 6.91
CA ARG A 95 -8.90 5.76 8.22
C ARG A 95 -7.40 5.59 8.33
N VAL A 96 -6.70 5.13 7.29
CA VAL A 96 -5.23 5.11 7.25
C VAL A 96 -4.67 6.54 7.38
N ARG A 97 -5.22 7.49 6.63
CA ARG A 97 -4.81 8.91 6.68
C ARG A 97 -5.01 9.53 8.06
N TYR A 98 -6.03 9.12 8.79
CA TYR A 98 -6.23 9.55 10.18
C TYR A 98 -5.06 9.16 11.09
N TYR A 99 -4.43 8.00 10.85
CA TYR A 99 -3.23 7.57 11.58
C TYR A 99 -1.94 8.23 11.08
N ILE A 100 -1.92 8.76 9.84
CA ILE A 100 -0.79 9.53 9.29
C ILE A 100 -0.93 10.99 9.74
N LYS A 101 -0.50 11.26 10.98
CA LYS A 101 -0.64 12.60 11.57
C LYS A 101 0.48 13.54 11.10
N GLY A 102 0.13 14.81 10.86
CA GLY A 102 1.11 15.87 10.56
C GLY A 102 1.47 15.98 9.07
N PHE A 103 0.86 15.18 8.20
CA PHE A 103 1.10 15.20 6.77
C PHE A 103 -0.20 15.41 5.98
N PRO A 104 -0.15 16.08 4.83
CA PRO A 104 -1.31 16.21 3.95
C PRO A 104 -1.67 14.86 3.32
N PRO A 105 -2.92 14.67 2.88
CA PRO A 105 -3.33 13.48 2.14
C PRO A 105 -2.42 13.22 0.93
N SER A 106 -1.92 12.00 0.80
CA SER A 106 -0.97 11.60 -0.24
C SER A 106 -1.34 10.23 -0.80
N SER A 107 -1.17 10.01 -2.10
CA SER A 107 -1.26 8.70 -2.78
C SER A 107 -0.58 8.75 -4.17
N PRO A 108 0.25 7.72 -4.53
CA PRO A 108 0.63 6.62 -3.64
C PRO A 108 1.45 7.12 -2.45
N CYS A 109 1.48 6.35 -1.38
CA CYS A 109 2.40 6.56 -0.27
C CYS A 109 2.62 5.26 0.50
N VAL A 110 3.70 5.20 1.28
CA VAL A 110 4.05 4.06 2.13
C VAL A 110 4.27 4.54 3.55
N ALA A 111 3.62 3.90 4.51
CA ALA A 111 3.73 4.21 5.92
C ALA A 111 4.12 2.97 6.73
N LEU A 112 4.97 3.14 7.74
CA LEU A 112 5.22 2.12 8.75
C LEU A 112 4.63 2.56 10.09
N PHE A 113 3.98 1.61 10.74
CA PHE A 113 3.36 1.81 12.06
C PHE A 113 3.88 0.80 13.06
N ARG A 114 4.01 1.24 14.32
CA ARG A 114 4.23 0.39 15.49
C ARG A 114 3.24 0.79 16.57
N ASN A 115 2.46 -0.15 17.09
CA ASN A 115 1.47 0.11 18.14
C ASN A 115 0.46 1.24 17.82
N GLY A 116 0.10 1.42 16.55
CA GLY A 116 -0.78 2.50 16.09
C GLY A 116 -0.10 3.85 15.90
N GLU A 117 1.21 3.95 16.14
CA GLU A 117 1.99 5.17 15.95
C GLU A 117 2.76 5.10 14.62
N LEU A 118 2.75 6.21 13.89
CA LEU A 118 3.52 6.37 12.65
C LEU A 118 5.02 6.47 12.99
N ILE A 119 5.83 5.58 12.41
CA ILE A 119 7.29 5.59 12.62
C ILE A 119 8.07 5.98 11.35
N PHE A 120 7.46 5.85 10.17
CA PHE A 120 8.04 6.27 8.89
C PHE A 120 6.93 6.61 7.91
N PHE A 121 7.16 7.59 7.05
CA PHE A 121 6.23 7.98 6.00
C PHE A 121 6.95 8.46 4.73
N MET A 122 6.75 7.74 3.65
CA MET A 122 7.18 8.10 2.29
C MET A 122 5.98 8.63 1.53
N GLN A 123 5.98 9.92 1.21
CA GLN A 123 4.89 10.61 0.53
C GLN A 123 4.98 10.44 -0.98
N ARG A 124 3.92 10.84 -1.69
CA ARG A 124 3.95 10.90 -3.15
C ARG A 124 5.12 11.72 -3.70
N MET A 125 5.43 12.85 -3.08
CA MET A 125 6.52 13.71 -3.52
C MET A 125 7.90 13.05 -3.42
N ASP A 126 8.07 12.09 -2.50
CA ASP A 126 9.29 11.29 -2.35
C ASP A 126 9.37 10.16 -3.38
N ILE A 127 8.22 9.78 -3.96
CA ILE A 127 8.07 8.69 -4.94
C ILE A 127 8.13 9.23 -6.37
N GLU A 128 7.46 10.34 -6.63
CA GLU A 128 7.30 10.91 -7.97
C GLU A 128 8.66 11.35 -8.55
N GLY A 129 8.98 10.86 -9.75
CA GLY A 129 10.26 11.13 -10.41
C GLY A 129 11.41 10.20 -9.99
N ASN A 130 11.22 9.35 -9.00
CA ASN A 130 12.20 8.35 -8.57
C ASN A 130 11.92 6.97 -9.17
N SER A 131 12.97 6.16 -9.33
CA SER A 131 12.85 4.79 -9.82
C SER A 131 12.34 3.82 -8.76
N ALA A 132 11.88 2.64 -9.19
CA ALA A 132 11.51 1.56 -8.27
C ALA A 132 12.68 1.12 -7.38
N ASP A 133 13.91 1.05 -7.95
CA ASP A 133 15.10 0.70 -7.19
C ASP A 133 15.43 1.74 -6.11
N TYR A 134 15.27 3.03 -6.41
CA TYR A 134 15.45 4.09 -5.42
C TYR A 134 14.46 3.92 -4.26
N ILE A 135 13.16 3.73 -4.56
CA ILE A 135 12.12 3.52 -3.56
C ILE A 135 12.42 2.26 -2.72
N ALA A 136 12.85 1.18 -3.38
CA ALA A 136 13.22 -0.05 -2.69
C ALA A 136 14.38 0.16 -1.71
N ASN A 137 15.44 0.87 -2.13
CA ASN A 137 16.60 1.11 -1.29
C ASN A 137 16.25 1.95 -0.05
N GLU A 138 15.47 3.03 -0.20
CA GLU A 138 15.00 3.84 0.91
C GLU A 138 14.18 3.00 1.92
N LEU A 139 13.30 2.13 1.42
CA LEU A 139 12.52 1.24 2.28
C LEU A 139 13.39 0.17 2.97
N ILE A 140 14.37 -0.40 2.25
CA ILE A 140 15.30 -1.40 2.80
C ILE A 140 16.15 -0.81 3.94
N GLU A 141 16.60 0.43 3.83
CA GLU A 141 17.31 1.11 4.92
C GLU A 141 16.46 1.16 6.18
N ILE A 142 15.21 1.59 6.07
CA ILE A 142 14.26 1.63 7.20
C ILE A 142 13.93 0.22 7.71
N PHE A 143 13.76 -0.77 6.84
CA PHE A 143 13.51 -2.16 7.25
C PHE A 143 14.69 -2.74 8.04
N ASN A 144 15.93 -2.47 7.59
CA ASN A 144 17.13 -2.95 8.27
C ASN A 144 17.30 -2.33 9.67
N ASP A 145 16.89 -1.06 9.84
CA ASP A 145 16.94 -0.36 11.11
C ASP A 145 15.82 -0.78 12.06
N ALA A 146 14.57 -0.83 11.56
CA ALA A 146 13.38 -0.94 12.39
C ALA A 146 12.80 -2.36 12.51
N CYS A 147 13.03 -3.24 11.52
CA CYS A 147 12.39 -4.55 11.45
C CYS A 147 13.30 -5.69 11.91
N THR A 148 12.68 -6.73 12.45
CA THR A 148 13.36 -7.98 12.86
C THR A 148 12.76 -9.23 12.22
N ASN A 149 11.59 -9.08 11.57
CA ASN A 149 10.93 -10.20 10.91
C ASN A 149 11.75 -10.65 9.68
N PRO A 150 12.04 -11.95 9.54
CA PRO A 150 12.82 -12.43 8.41
C PRO A 150 12.02 -12.34 7.10
N GLY A 151 12.70 -11.89 6.03
CA GLY A 151 12.24 -11.94 4.64
C GLY A 151 12.98 -13.02 3.84
N PRO A 152 12.71 -13.13 2.55
CA PRO A 152 11.76 -12.32 1.77
C PRO A 152 10.29 -12.63 2.06
N SER A 153 9.38 -11.75 1.62
CA SER A 153 7.93 -11.93 1.82
C SER A 153 7.35 -13.11 1.03
N VAL A 154 7.95 -13.42 -0.11
CA VAL A 154 7.62 -14.56 -0.98
C VAL A 154 8.89 -15.18 -1.55
N PRO A 155 8.86 -16.47 -1.97
CA PRO A 155 10.00 -17.10 -2.64
C PRO A 155 10.43 -16.36 -3.92
N GLU A 156 11.72 -16.41 -4.25
CA GLU A 156 12.29 -15.74 -5.43
C GLU A 156 11.61 -16.16 -6.74
N ASP A 157 11.30 -17.44 -6.89
CA ASP A 157 10.61 -17.98 -8.06
C ASP A 157 9.19 -17.40 -8.23
N ASP A 158 8.50 -17.10 -7.14
CA ASP A 158 7.18 -16.50 -7.17
C ASP A 158 7.27 -15.00 -7.43
N PHE A 159 8.25 -14.33 -6.83
CA PHE A 159 8.53 -12.92 -7.11
C PHE A 159 8.86 -12.69 -8.60
N ALA A 160 9.65 -13.55 -9.22
CA ALA A 160 10.03 -13.47 -10.64
C ALA A 160 8.83 -13.56 -11.61
N LYS A 161 7.68 -14.11 -11.16
CA LYS A 161 6.45 -14.26 -11.98
C LYS A 161 5.53 -13.04 -11.94
N ILE A 162 5.83 -12.03 -11.13
CA ILE A 162 4.94 -10.88 -10.95
C ILE A 162 4.87 -10.05 -12.23
N MET A 163 3.66 -9.84 -12.71
CA MET A 163 3.37 -9.02 -13.87
C MET A 163 2.81 -7.67 -13.43
N TYR A 164 3.54 -6.60 -13.73
CA TYR A 164 3.11 -5.24 -13.39
C TYR A 164 2.14 -4.66 -14.40
N ALA A 165 1.06 -4.04 -13.92
CA ALA A 165 0.05 -3.41 -14.75
C ALA A 165 0.62 -2.21 -15.50
N LYS A 166 0.45 -2.19 -16.82
CA LYS A 166 0.97 -1.13 -17.71
C LYS A 166 0.03 0.05 -17.87
N GLN A 167 -1.24 -0.10 -17.50
CA GLN A 167 -2.23 0.99 -17.57
C GLN A 167 -2.19 1.84 -16.31
N CYS A 168 -2.39 3.14 -16.45
CA CYS A 168 -2.44 4.07 -15.33
C CYS A 168 -3.24 5.34 -15.67
N GLY A 169 -3.66 6.04 -14.61
CA GLY A 169 -4.23 7.38 -14.69
C GLY A 169 -5.52 7.45 -15.50
N SER A 170 -5.57 8.36 -16.48
CA SER A 170 -6.76 8.66 -17.29
C SER A 170 -7.24 7.50 -18.19
N LYS A 171 -6.46 6.44 -18.33
CA LYS A 171 -6.84 5.24 -19.09
C LYS A 171 -7.65 4.23 -18.28
N ILE A 172 -7.79 4.43 -16.97
CA ILE A 172 -8.57 3.55 -16.10
C ILE A 172 -10.05 3.95 -16.16
N PRO A 173 -10.94 3.04 -16.54
CA PRO A 173 -12.38 3.31 -16.57
C PRO A 173 -12.93 3.71 -15.21
N MET A 174 -13.93 4.61 -15.24
CA MET A 174 -14.64 5.02 -14.04
C MET A 174 -15.68 3.97 -13.66
N PHE A 175 -15.97 3.86 -12.37
CA PHE A 175 -17.05 3.02 -11.85
C PHE A 175 -18.41 3.46 -12.43
N GLN A 176 -19.20 2.49 -12.86
CA GLN A 176 -20.57 2.69 -13.34
C GLN A 176 -21.54 1.92 -12.45
N SER A 177 -22.40 2.64 -11.73
CA SER A 177 -23.45 2.02 -10.93
C SER A 177 -24.48 1.40 -11.89
N GLY A 178 -24.57 0.07 -11.93
CA GLY A 178 -25.61 -0.63 -12.73
C GLY A 178 -25.10 -1.63 -13.77
N LYS A 179 -23.87 -2.06 -13.70
CA LYS A 179 -23.41 -3.27 -14.39
C LYS A 179 -23.42 -4.46 -13.45
#